data_ec358753924f13f7040d61b975277cc2
#
_entry.id   ec358753924f13f7040d61b975277cc2
#
_cell.length_a   1.000
_cell.length_b   1.000
_cell.length_c   1.000
_cell.angle_alpha   90.00
_cell.angle_beta   90.00
_cell.angle_gamma   90.00
#
_symmetry.space_group_name_H-M   'P 1'
#
loop_
_entity.id
_entity.type
_entity.pdbx_description
1 polymer ?
#
loop_
_entity_poly.entity_id
_entity_poly.type
_entity_poly.pdbx_seq_one_letter_code
_entity_poly.pdbx_strand_id
1 'polypeptide(L)'
;MGVFRDKSDKTFSSGELLLSNTHYNSSVHCFYYSCFQLVKDLLKEEYKYSDSQMNSGTNNSSSHDKIINQLRICLLEESRINCNIIISLFSLIKKARKKADYKEQNIGKKEAEKTKDRATEIRKELNKIYRNGI
;
A
#
# COMPACT_ATOMS: atom_id res chain seq x y z
N MET A 1 -18.22 -4.11 2.52
CA MET A 1 -16.86 -3.57 2.51
C MET A 1 -15.99 -4.33 3.46
N GLY A 2 -14.77 -4.57 3.05
CA GLY A 2 -13.86 -5.36 3.85
C GLY A 2 -13.28 -4.60 5.03
N VAL A 3 -12.92 -5.34 6.06
CA VAL A 3 -12.27 -4.80 7.26
C VAL A 3 -10.96 -4.09 6.91
N PHE A 4 -10.18 -4.64 5.98
CA PHE A 4 -8.92 -4.04 5.55
C PHE A 4 -9.11 -2.71 4.83
N ARG A 5 -10.23 -2.53 4.13
CA ARG A 5 -10.52 -1.26 3.47
C ARG A 5 -10.77 -0.15 4.50
N ASP A 6 -11.53 -0.46 5.53
CA ASP A 6 -11.76 0.47 6.64
C ASP A 6 -10.46 0.80 7.36
N LYS A 7 -9.61 -0.20 7.60
CA LYS A 7 -8.29 0.01 8.21
C LYS A 7 -7.42 0.90 7.32
N SER A 8 -7.47 0.69 6.01
CA SER A 8 -6.71 1.50 5.06
C SER A 8 -7.08 2.97 5.18
N ASP A 9 -8.37 3.27 5.21
CA ASP A 9 -8.86 4.65 5.34
C ASP A 9 -8.39 5.29 6.65
N LYS A 10 -8.51 4.56 7.75
CA LYS A 10 -8.09 5.06 9.08
C LYS A 10 -6.59 5.24 9.17
N THR A 11 -5.83 4.30 8.63
CA THR A 11 -4.37 4.37 8.62
C THR A 11 -3.88 5.56 7.78
N PHE A 12 -4.53 5.82 6.65
CA PHE A 12 -4.20 6.98 5.83
C PHE A 12 -4.47 8.28 6.58
N SER A 13 -5.62 8.39 7.23
CA SER A 13 -5.96 9.57 8.04
C SER A 13 -4.96 9.78 9.18
N SER A 14 -4.51 8.69 9.81
CA SER A 14 -3.47 8.76 10.84
C SER A 14 -2.16 9.30 10.26
N GLY A 15 -1.81 8.87 9.05
CA GLY A 15 -0.63 9.39 8.37
C GLY A 15 -0.72 10.90 8.12
N GLU A 16 -1.89 11.38 7.71
CA GLU A 16 -2.10 12.81 7.49
C GLU A 16 -1.96 13.61 8.78
N LEU A 17 -2.50 13.08 9.88
CA LEU A 17 -2.39 13.73 11.18
C LEU A 17 -0.93 13.80 11.64
N LEU A 18 -0.21 12.70 11.51
CA LEU A 18 1.21 12.64 11.85
C LEU A 18 2.04 13.62 11.00
N LEU A 19 1.72 13.71 9.73
CA LEU A 19 2.39 14.63 8.82
C LEU A 19 2.18 16.08 9.26
N SER A 20 0.95 16.45 9.60
CA SER A 20 0.64 17.81 10.04
C SER A 20 1.30 18.15 11.39
N ASN A 21 1.63 17.14 12.19
CA ASN A 21 2.34 17.30 13.46
C ASN A 21 3.85 17.05 13.35
N THR A 22 4.38 17.04 12.15
CA THR A 22 5.81 16.89 11.85
C THR A 22 6.43 15.54 12.22
N HIS A 23 5.60 14.51 12.42
CA HIS A 23 6.07 13.15 12.66
C HIS A 23 6.27 12.44 11.32
N TYR A 24 7.32 12.83 10.59
CA TYR A 24 7.48 12.43 9.19
C TYR A 24 7.75 10.93 9.01
N ASN A 25 8.61 10.35 9.84
CA ASN A 25 8.89 8.92 9.73
C ASN A 25 7.63 8.08 9.96
N SER A 26 6.88 8.42 10.99
CA SER A 26 5.63 7.71 11.32
C SER A 26 4.56 7.92 10.26
N SER A 27 4.49 9.12 9.67
CA SER A 27 3.53 9.39 8.60
C SER A 27 3.82 8.53 7.37
N VAL A 28 5.09 8.40 6.99
CA VAL A 28 5.49 7.55 5.86
C VAL A 28 5.11 6.09 6.10
N HIS A 29 5.35 5.61 7.31
CA HIS A 29 4.93 4.26 7.71
C HIS A 29 3.43 4.06 7.50
N CYS A 30 2.61 5.01 7.96
CA CYS A 30 1.16 4.94 7.81
C CYS A 30 0.72 5.00 6.34
N PHE A 31 1.32 5.85 5.53
CA PHE A 31 0.98 5.95 4.11
C PHE A 31 1.26 4.64 3.38
N TYR A 32 2.40 4.03 3.66
CA TYR A 32 2.71 2.73 3.07
C TYR A 32 1.69 1.67 3.50
N TYR A 33 1.43 1.56 4.79
CA TYR A 33 0.53 0.52 5.30
C TYR A 33 -0.91 0.73 4.88
N SER A 34 -1.35 1.97 4.68
CA SER A 34 -2.70 2.21 4.16
C SER A 34 -2.87 1.59 2.77
N CYS A 35 -1.86 1.73 1.92
CA CYS A 35 -1.87 1.12 0.59
C CYS A 35 -1.82 -0.40 0.69
N PHE A 36 -0.98 -0.93 1.56
CA PHE A 36 -0.85 -2.37 1.75
C PHE A 36 -2.15 -3.01 2.25
N GLN A 37 -2.82 -2.36 3.19
CA GLN A 37 -4.11 -2.83 3.70
C GLN A 37 -5.17 -2.84 2.60
N LEU A 38 -5.16 -1.83 1.73
CA LEU A 38 -6.10 -1.79 0.62
C LEU A 38 -5.83 -2.90 -0.39
N VAL A 39 -4.56 -3.24 -0.62
CA VAL A 39 -4.20 -4.38 -1.47
C VAL A 39 -4.77 -5.67 -0.89
N LYS A 40 -4.62 -5.88 0.43
CA LYS A 40 -5.15 -7.08 1.08
C LYS A 40 -6.66 -7.16 0.93
N ASP A 41 -7.35 -6.03 1.11
CA ASP A 41 -8.79 -6.00 0.93
C ASP A 41 -9.18 -6.37 -0.49
N LEU A 42 -8.51 -5.78 -1.46
CA LEU A 42 -8.79 -6.02 -2.88
C LEU A 42 -8.59 -7.49 -3.24
N LEU A 43 -7.48 -8.08 -2.81
CA LEU A 43 -7.21 -9.49 -3.05
C LEU A 43 -8.29 -10.38 -2.46
N LYS A 44 -8.72 -10.06 -1.24
CA LYS A 44 -9.74 -10.86 -0.55
C LYS A 44 -11.12 -10.67 -1.15
N GLU A 45 -11.55 -9.44 -1.37
CA GLU A 45 -12.92 -9.11 -1.76
C GLU A 45 -13.17 -9.22 -3.25
N GLU A 46 -12.25 -8.78 -4.09
CA GLU A 46 -12.43 -8.80 -5.55
C GLU A 46 -11.83 -10.04 -6.21
N TYR A 47 -10.66 -10.46 -5.78
CA TYR A 47 -9.96 -11.60 -6.38
C TYR A 47 -10.12 -12.89 -5.60
N LYS A 48 -10.89 -12.84 -4.51
CA LYS A 48 -11.29 -14.01 -3.72
C LYS A 48 -10.13 -14.84 -3.16
N TYR A 49 -9.03 -14.22 -2.86
CA TYR A 49 -7.93 -14.87 -2.17
C TYR A 49 -8.34 -15.18 -0.73
N SER A 50 -8.04 -16.38 -0.27
CA SER A 50 -8.21 -16.72 1.16
C SER A 50 -7.06 -16.17 1.98
N ASP A 51 -7.28 -16.07 3.29
CA ASP A 51 -6.20 -15.68 4.21
C ASP A 51 -5.01 -16.65 4.09
N SER A 52 -5.31 -17.93 3.92
CA SER A 52 -4.29 -18.95 3.72
C SER A 52 -3.46 -18.70 2.46
N GLN A 53 -4.10 -18.34 1.36
CA GLN A 53 -3.40 -18.04 0.11
C GLN A 53 -2.52 -16.81 0.24
N MET A 54 -3.00 -15.78 0.92
CA MET A 54 -2.22 -14.56 1.14
C MET A 54 -1.04 -14.79 2.08
N ASN A 55 -1.21 -15.64 3.07
CA ASN A 55 -0.22 -15.89 4.11
C ASN A 55 0.65 -17.12 3.87
N SER A 56 0.32 -17.95 2.86
CA SER A 56 1.15 -19.13 2.56
C SER A 56 2.53 -18.62 2.15
N GLY A 57 3.43 -18.65 3.11
CA GLY A 57 4.70 -18.01 2.97
C GLY A 57 5.76 -18.89 2.42
N THR A 58 6.62 -18.30 1.65
CA THR A 58 7.95 -18.82 1.45
C THR A 58 8.81 -18.21 2.54
N ASN A 59 9.70 -19.00 3.09
CA ASN A 59 10.55 -18.54 4.19
C ASN A 59 11.55 -17.46 3.79
N ASN A 60 11.68 -17.17 2.49
CA ASN A 60 12.75 -16.32 1.96
C ASN A 60 12.26 -14.97 1.45
N SER A 61 10.96 -14.79 1.30
CA SER A 61 10.39 -13.52 0.87
C SER A 61 9.62 -12.89 2.01
N SER A 62 9.66 -11.58 2.12
CA SER A 62 8.81 -10.93 3.07
C SER A 62 7.35 -11.18 2.68
N SER A 63 6.46 -11.24 3.67
CA SER A 63 5.03 -11.40 3.41
C SER A 63 4.48 -10.26 2.57
N HIS A 64 5.07 -9.06 2.73
CA HIS A 64 4.68 -7.90 1.94
C HIS A 64 4.99 -8.09 0.46
N ASP A 65 6.20 -8.55 0.14
CA ASP A 65 6.60 -8.77 -1.25
C ASP A 65 5.71 -9.80 -1.92
N LYS A 66 5.35 -10.83 -1.20
CA LYS A 66 4.45 -11.87 -1.71
C LYS A 66 3.08 -11.30 -2.06
N ILE A 67 2.50 -10.52 -1.17
CA ILE A 67 1.18 -9.93 -1.37
C ILE A 67 1.21 -8.95 -2.54
N ILE A 68 2.23 -8.11 -2.64
CA ILE A 68 2.38 -7.19 -3.76
C ILE A 68 2.54 -7.95 -5.08
N ASN A 69 3.28 -9.06 -5.08
CA ASN A 69 3.40 -9.88 -6.28
C ASN A 69 2.08 -10.53 -6.68
N GLN A 70 1.27 -10.97 -5.72
CA GLN A 70 -0.06 -11.49 -6.00
C GLN A 70 -0.94 -10.42 -6.66
N LEU A 71 -0.87 -9.18 -6.15
CA LEU A 71 -1.57 -8.06 -6.77
C LEU A 71 -1.09 -7.83 -8.20
N ARG A 72 0.22 -7.86 -8.43
CA ARG A 72 0.79 -7.66 -9.75
C ARG A 72 0.23 -8.67 -10.76
N ILE A 73 0.15 -9.94 -10.36
CA ILE A 73 -0.39 -10.99 -11.23
C ILE A 73 -1.84 -10.69 -11.59
N CYS A 74 -2.66 -10.30 -10.61
CA CYS A 74 -4.06 -9.97 -10.85
C CYS A 74 -4.21 -8.75 -11.76
N LEU A 75 -3.41 -7.72 -11.55
CA LEU A 75 -3.49 -6.48 -12.33
C LEU A 75 -3.05 -6.69 -13.78
N LEU A 76 -2.08 -7.55 -14.02
CA LEU A 76 -1.60 -7.83 -15.38
C LEU A 76 -2.72 -8.38 -16.26
N GLU A 77 -3.66 -9.12 -15.68
CA GLU A 77 -4.80 -9.65 -16.42
C GLU A 77 -5.80 -8.56 -16.81
N GLU A 78 -5.82 -7.45 -16.08
CA GLU A 78 -6.77 -6.36 -16.35
C GLU A 78 -6.18 -5.24 -17.18
N SER A 79 -4.98 -4.76 -16.81
CA SER A 79 -4.33 -3.68 -17.54
C SER A 79 -2.85 -3.64 -17.19
N ARG A 80 -2.01 -3.89 -18.18
CA ARG A 80 -0.56 -3.85 -18.02
C ARG A 80 -0.08 -2.44 -17.64
N ILE A 81 -0.67 -1.42 -18.25
CA ILE A 81 -0.27 -0.03 -18.01
C ILE A 81 -0.52 0.36 -16.56
N ASN A 82 -1.74 0.11 -16.08
CA ASN A 82 -2.10 0.42 -14.70
C ASN A 82 -1.29 -0.40 -13.71
N CYS A 83 -1.03 -1.66 -14.04
CA CYS A 83 -0.18 -2.53 -13.22
C CYS A 83 1.20 -1.89 -13.04
N ASN A 84 1.85 -1.49 -14.14
CA ASN A 84 3.19 -0.93 -14.09
C ASN A 84 3.23 0.35 -13.26
N ILE A 85 2.24 1.22 -13.41
CA ILE A 85 2.16 2.47 -12.65
C ILE A 85 2.04 2.17 -11.15
N ILE A 86 1.10 1.30 -10.78
CA ILE A 86 0.85 0.96 -9.38
C ILE A 86 2.08 0.32 -8.74
N ILE A 87 2.68 -0.66 -9.42
CA ILE A 87 3.84 -1.38 -8.88
C ILE A 87 5.05 -0.46 -8.75
N SER A 88 5.26 0.45 -9.71
CA SER A 88 6.34 1.43 -9.62
C SER A 88 6.16 2.36 -8.42
N LEU A 89 4.94 2.82 -8.19
CA LEU A 89 4.64 3.67 -7.04
C LEU A 89 4.85 2.92 -5.73
N PHE A 90 4.43 1.66 -5.65
CA PHE A 90 4.67 0.83 -4.48
C PHE A 90 6.16 0.68 -4.19
N SER A 91 6.96 0.49 -5.22
CA SER A 91 8.42 0.39 -5.05
C SER A 91 8.99 1.64 -4.39
N LEU A 92 8.51 2.81 -4.80
CA LEU A 92 8.96 4.09 -4.25
C LEU A 92 8.55 4.28 -2.80
N ILE A 93 7.27 4.00 -2.47
CA ILE A 93 6.82 4.16 -1.08
C ILE A 93 7.42 3.09 -0.17
N LYS A 94 7.74 1.92 -0.69
CA LYS A 94 8.44 0.89 0.06
C LYS A 94 9.85 1.34 0.45
N LYS A 95 10.55 1.99 -0.47
CA LYS A 95 11.88 2.55 -0.17
C LYS A 95 11.79 3.62 0.92
N ALA A 96 10.80 4.50 0.83
CA ALA A 96 10.58 5.54 1.84
C ALA A 96 10.28 4.93 3.21
N ARG A 97 9.42 3.90 3.24
CA ARG A 97 9.10 3.20 4.49
C ARG A 97 10.32 2.54 5.11
N LYS A 98 11.13 1.86 4.31
CA LYS A 98 12.34 1.23 4.82
C LYS A 98 13.34 2.26 5.37
N LYS A 99 13.46 3.39 4.71
CA LYS A 99 14.29 4.48 5.21
C LYS A 99 13.76 5.01 6.53
N ALA A 100 12.43 5.21 6.62
CA ALA A 100 11.79 5.73 7.83
C ALA A 100 11.92 4.78 9.01
N ASP A 101 11.80 3.46 8.79
CA ASP A 101 11.73 2.47 9.85
C ASP A 101 13.10 1.91 10.26
N TYR A 102 14.02 1.78 9.30
CA TYR A 102 15.24 0.99 9.52
C TYR A 102 16.56 1.73 9.28
N LYS A 103 16.50 2.94 8.77
CA LYS A 103 17.71 3.72 8.54
C LYS A 103 17.91 4.75 9.64
N GLU A 104 19.15 5.13 9.89
CA GLU A 104 19.48 6.15 10.87
C GLU A 104 19.04 7.55 10.43
N GLN A 105 18.89 7.73 9.11
CA GLN A 105 18.49 9.02 8.55
C GLN A 105 17.01 9.25 8.76
N ASN A 106 16.66 10.46 9.13
CA ASN A 106 15.27 10.87 9.26
C ASN A 106 14.69 11.27 7.92
N ILE A 107 13.40 11.00 7.76
CA ILE A 107 12.61 11.47 6.62
C ILE A 107 12.33 12.97 6.82
N GLY A 108 12.55 13.77 5.78
CA GLY A 108 12.17 15.18 5.82
C GLY A 108 10.73 15.40 5.36
N LYS A 109 10.26 16.63 5.56
CA LYS A 109 8.88 17.02 5.20
C LYS A 109 8.59 16.74 3.72
N LYS A 110 9.50 17.13 2.84
CA LYS A 110 9.31 16.98 1.39
C LYS A 110 9.13 15.53 0.98
N GLU A 111 9.94 14.64 1.54
CA GLU A 111 9.86 13.22 1.23
C GLU A 111 8.56 12.61 1.79
N ALA A 112 8.15 13.03 2.97
CA ALA A 112 6.89 12.58 3.55
C ALA A 112 5.69 13.03 2.72
N GLU A 113 5.70 14.26 2.23
CA GLU A 113 4.66 14.78 1.35
C GLU A 113 4.61 14.04 0.02
N LYS A 114 5.77 13.73 -0.56
CA LYS A 114 5.83 12.91 -1.78
C LYS A 114 5.26 11.53 -1.56
N THR A 115 5.54 10.94 -0.40
CA THR A 115 5.01 9.61 -0.07
C THR A 115 3.49 9.67 0.06
N LYS A 116 2.95 10.71 0.67
CA LYS A 116 1.50 10.93 0.73
C LYS A 116 0.90 10.98 -0.67
N ASP A 117 1.50 11.76 -1.57
CA ASP A 117 1.00 11.92 -2.93
C ASP A 117 1.00 10.59 -3.68
N ARG A 118 2.07 9.82 -3.53
CA ARG A 118 2.18 8.50 -4.16
C ARG A 118 1.18 7.52 -3.60
N ALA A 119 1.00 7.51 -2.29
CA ALA A 119 0.01 6.66 -1.63
C ALA A 119 -1.40 7.04 -2.05
N THR A 120 -1.69 8.33 -2.17
CA THR A 120 -2.98 8.82 -2.66
C THR A 120 -3.27 8.29 -4.06
N GLU A 121 -2.28 8.33 -4.94
CA GLU A 121 -2.44 7.83 -6.31
C GLU A 121 -2.66 6.32 -6.34
N ILE A 122 -1.89 5.57 -5.56
CA ILE A 122 -2.07 4.12 -5.45
C ILE A 122 -3.49 3.80 -4.99
N ARG A 123 -3.94 4.43 -3.92
CA ARG A 123 -5.28 4.17 -3.35
C ARG A 123 -6.37 4.54 -4.35
N LYS A 124 -6.20 5.62 -5.07
CA LYS A 124 -7.13 6.05 -6.10
C LYS A 124 -7.23 4.99 -7.20
N GLU A 125 -6.10 4.51 -7.70
CA GLU A 125 -6.10 3.50 -8.77
C GLU A 125 -6.65 2.16 -8.30
N LEU A 126 -6.31 1.75 -7.08
CA LEU A 126 -6.84 0.50 -6.53
C LEU A 126 -8.34 0.57 -6.29
N ASN A 127 -8.85 1.72 -5.84
CA ASN A 127 -10.29 1.89 -5.61
C ASN A 127 -11.10 1.81 -6.90
N LYS A 128 -10.52 2.11 -8.05
CA LYS A 128 -11.21 1.95 -9.34
C LYS A 128 -11.46 0.50 -9.71
N ILE A 129 -10.71 -0.44 -9.13
CA ILE A 129 -10.79 -1.86 -9.46
C ILE A 129 -11.99 -2.51 -8.78
N TYR A 130 -12.47 -1.96 -7.67
CA TYR A 130 -13.63 -2.51 -6.97
C TYR A 130 -14.89 -2.46 -7.84
N ARG A 131 -15.32 -3.63 -8.30
CA ARG A 131 -16.44 -3.73 -9.21
C ARG A 131 -17.78 -3.62 -8.51
N ASN A 132 -17.83 -4.13 -7.30
CA ASN A 132 -19.06 -4.14 -6.52
C ASN A 132 -19.21 -2.88 -5.66
N GLY A 133 -18.26 -2.00 -5.71
CA GLY A 133 -18.33 -0.69 -5.09
C GLY A 133 -18.99 0.34 -5.97
N ILE A 134 -19.43 -0.10 -7.10
CA ILE A 134 -20.12 0.75 -8.06
C ILE A 134 -21.58 0.93 -7.64
#